data_c0b847fe0d6a8833dd34f35a6a1253f1
#
_entry.id   c0b847fe0d6a8833dd34f35a6a1253f1
#
_cell.length_a   1.000
_cell.length_b   1.000
_cell.length_c   1.000
_cell.angle_alpha   90.00
_cell.angle_beta   90.00
_cell.angle_gamma   90.00
#
_symmetry.space_group_name_H-M   'P 1'
#
loop_
_entity.id
_entity.type
_entity.pdbx_description
1 polymer ?
#
loop_
_entity_poly.entity_id
_entity_poly.type
_entity_poly.pdbx_seq_one_letter_code
_entity_poly.pdbx_strand_id
1 'polypeptide(L)'
;MKCIAELTLICLLLHRVKCRILFEEPLRWNRSPGWPGVKIRLTRKGAEHVKNVGVKILNEEIPRLKGFNAEHSFSQPGIEGKVLLSEVQVLRYLPPRFTSLSFLPPSYILLQLDGIDIALTGRFLGLIGLISIQGAVTGDIRQMGVAIQTEFKTTPDGLMQVKVVDCSTTVLYSQFFIDAEGPFSGFVKTFEVQINDMIRYRIPSVFCNSLQKFIEDASPALFKTLTRADLSDPFKTLGPVDNPVVERLVRRFTKGLFIDNRNIADPTIHYEFFETQQRGEIRYEDDIRDTPFFPPPMRTTNDSDRMLYLYGSEYLFNSLLFHAYEGNRLLLEIDEASLPAQYKGLVRTTCANASNGDFIASLCLGKLIPEVAKQFPNTTSSFMLLPHELPEFQLADGVGTIDLKTRVITYIKEGLRRRQVLVSSADTIADVRLLVEDHKFAAAFKLHKLAVSLHRSAIGGVGSDDISQLAPLAKTFLGPQISKALRQGVPFPLQDSLEFINPQLTIHDGFVELATDFRLGETKLRKEVKQAFGLNFFSDESP
;
A
#
# COMPACT_ATOMS: atom_id res chain seq x y z
N MET A 1 -8.76 33.60 -42.93
CA MET A 1 -8.43 33.92 -41.53
C MET A 1 -9.34 33.19 -40.52
N LYS A 2 -10.60 32.84 -40.80
CA LYS A 2 -11.44 32.05 -39.85
C LYS A 2 -11.02 30.58 -39.68
N CYS A 3 -10.53 29.90 -40.73
CA CYS A 3 -10.08 28.51 -40.63
C CYS A 3 -8.80 28.32 -39.80
N ILE A 4 -7.93 29.32 -39.66
CA ILE A 4 -6.70 29.22 -38.87
C ILE A 4 -7.02 29.36 -37.36
N ALA A 5 -8.03 30.15 -37.00
CA ALA A 5 -8.46 30.33 -35.63
C ALA A 5 -9.17 29.07 -35.06
N GLU A 6 -9.91 28.35 -35.89
CA GLU A 6 -10.55 27.08 -35.48
C GLU A 6 -9.55 25.94 -35.34
N LEU A 7 -8.53 25.88 -36.21
CA LEU A 7 -7.46 24.89 -36.09
C LEU A 7 -6.57 25.13 -34.85
N THR A 8 -6.32 26.38 -34.49
CA THR A 8 -5.60 26.71 -33.24
C THR A 8 -6.40 26.40 -32.00
N LEU A 9 -7.73 26.57 -32.02
CA LEU A 9 -8.61 26.22 -30.91
C LEU A 9 -8.70 24.69 -30.71
N ILE A 10 -8.76 23.94 -31.82
CA ILE A 10 -8.75 22.47 -31.80
C ILE A 10 -7.38 21.94 -31.33
N CYS A 11 -6.27 22.56 -31.76
CA CYS A 11 -4.94 22.21 -31.24
C CYS A 11 -4.79 22.54 -29.75
N LEU A 12 -5.35 23.64 -29.26
CA LEU A 12 -5.35 23.98 -27.83
C LEU A 12 -6.24 23.04 -27.02
N LEU A 13 -7.37 22.59 -27.56
CA LEU A 13 -8.22 21.57 -26.91
C LEU A 13 -7.56 20.19 -26.91
N LEU A 14 -6.90 19.82 -28.03
CA LEU A 14 -6.13 18.57 -28.11
C LEU A 14 -4.87 18.61 -27.21
N HIS A 15 -4.23 19.78 -27.07
CA HIS A 15 -3.14 19.94 -26.09
C HIS A 15 -3.64 19.85 -24.65
N ARG A 16 -4.82 20.38 -24.33
CA ARG A 16 -5.42 20.20 -22.99
C ARG A 16 -5.81 18.76 -22.71
N VAL A 17 -6.32 18.03 -23.71
CA VAL A 17 -6.62 16.60 -23.56
C VAL A 17 -5.33 15.77 -23.44
N LYS A 18 -4.30 16.07 -24.25
CA LYS A 18 -2.98 15.42 -24.09
C LYS A 18 -2.28 15.82 -22.77
N CYS A 19 -2.43 17.06 -22.31
CA CYS A 19 -1.95 17.45 -21.00
C CYS A 19 -2.67 16.70 -19.87
N ARG A 20 -3.98 16.48 -19.96
CA ARG A 20 -4.72 15.69 -18.98
C ARG A 20 -4.27 14.23 -18.93
N ILE A 21 -4.02 13.63 -20.10
CA ILE A 21 -3.51 12.23 -20.18
C ILE A 21 -2.06 12.14 -19.65
N LEU A 22 -1.26 13.18 -19.85
CA LEU A 22 0.12 13.24 -19.31
C LEU A 22 0.17 13.38 -17.78
N PHE A 23 -0.88 13.92 -17.15
CA PHE A 23 -0.97 14.03 -15.69
C PHE A 23 -1.52 12.73 -15.03
N GLU A 24 -2.11 11.82 -15.79
CA GLU A 24 -2.48 10.49 -15.31
C GLU A 24 -1.33 9.47 -15.43
N GLU A 25 -0.28 9.78 -16.18
CA GLU A 25 0.91 8.93 -16.21
C GLU A 25 1.62 8.98 -14.86
N PRO A 26 2.14 7.83 -14.36
CA PRO A 26 2.96 7.83 -13.16
C PRO A 26 4.14 8.78 -13.39
N LEU A 27 4.38 9.64 -12.40
CA LEU A 27 5.48 10.60 -12.42
C LEU A 27 6.79 9.83 -12.52
N ARG A 28 7.28 9.63 -13.72
CA ARG A 28 8.61 9.06 -13.92
C ARG A 28 9.62 10.12 -13.54
N TRP A 29 10.55 9.78 -12.69
CA TRP A 29 11.50 10.69 -12.08
C TRP A 29 12.30 11.53 -13.07
N ASN A 30 12.57 11.06 -14.30
CA ASN A 30 13.26 11.80 -15.36
C ASN A 30 12.37 12.82 -16.10
N ARG A 31 11.06 12.82 -15.85
CA ARG A 31 10.07 13.74 -16.44
C ARG A 31 9.21 14.42 -15.38
N SER A 32 9.37 14.03 -14.13
CA SER A 32 8.62 14.56 -13.01
C SER A 32 9.44 15.64 -12.31
N PRO A 33 8.85 16.78 -11.99
CA PRO A 33 9.52 17.83 -11.22
C PRO A 33 9.56 17.52 -9.71
N GLY A 34 9.62 16.27 -9.30
CA GLY A 34 9.62 15.91 -7.89
C GLY A 34 10.40 14.64 -7.56
N TRP A 35 10.55 14.39 -6.27
CA TRP A 35 11.16 13.20 -5.69
C TRP A 35 10.08 12.19 -5.30
N PRO A 36 10.43 10.95 -4.90
CA PRO A 36 9.44 10.02 -4.38
C PRO A 36 8.81 10.53 -3.08
N GLY A 37 7.49 10.37 -2.96
CA GLY A 37 6.78 10.62 -1.70
C GLY A 37 6.94 9.47 -0.71
N VAL A 38 7.18 8.25 -1.24
CA VAL A 38 7.48 7.04 -0.44
C VAL A 38 8.66 6.31 -1.05
N LYS A 39 9.54 5.75 -0.20
CA LYS A 39 10.54 4.76 -0.58
C LYS A 39 10.36 3.51 0.28
N ILE A 40 10.55 2.35 -0.34
CA ILE A 40 10.57 1.06 0.35
C ILE A 40 11.91 0.40 0.07
N ARG A 41 12.66 0.12 1.13
CA ARG A 41 13.97 -0.52 1.05
C ARG A 41 13.91 -1.89 1.72
N LEU A 42 14.13 -2.93 0.94
CA LEU A 42 14.33 -4.30 1.41
C LEU A 42 15.84 -4.56 1.49
N THR A 43 16.36 -4.77 2.68
CA THR A 43 17.77 -5.04 2.87
C THR A 43 18.14 -6.47 2.47
N ARG A 44 19.45 -6.75 2.35
CA ARG A 44 19.96 -8.10 2.12
C ARG A 44 19.44 -9.08 3.16
N LYS A 45 19.42 -8.68 4.45
CA LYS A 45 18.85 -9.47 5.55
C LYS A 45 17.37 -9.80 5.31
N GLY A 46 16.58 -8.83 4.86
CA GLY A 46 15.16 -9.04 4.52
C GLY A 46 14.98 -9.94 3.29
N ALA A 47 15.77 -9.73 2.25
CA ALA A 47 15.72 -10.54 1.04
C ALA A 47 16.12 -12.00 1.31
N GLU A 48 17.14 -12.23 2.14
CA GLU A 48 17.52 -13.58 2.61
C GLU A 48 16.39 -14.24 3.40
N HIS A 49 15.69 -13.49 4.26
CA HIS A 49 14.52 -14.01 4.96
C HIS A 49 13.40 -14.43 3.99
N VAL A 50 13.07 -13.59 3.02
CA VAL A 50 12.06 -13.88 1.97
C VAL A 50 12.47 -15.13 1.18
N LYS A 51 13.73 -15.23 0.74
CA LYS A 51 14.28 -16.41 0.05
C LYS A 51 14.10 -17.67 0.90
N ASN A 52 14.50 -17.64 2.18
CA ASN A 52 14.43 -18.80 3.06
C ASN A 52 13.00 -19.29 3.26
N VAL A 53 12.04 -18.38 3.44
CA VAL A 53 10.61 -18.72 3.52
C VAL A 53 10.10 -19.28 2.18
N GLY A 54 10.47 -18.68 1.06
CA GLY A 54 10.12 -19.17 -0.28
C GLY A 54 10.65 -20.58 -0.54
N VAL A 55 11.92 -20.83 -0.25
CA VAL A 55 12.56 -22.16 -0.38
C VAL A 55 11.86 -23.17 0.55
N LYS A 56 11.54 -22.81 1.77
CA LYS A 56 10.80 -23.68 2.70
C LYS A 56 9.46 -24.10 2.10
N ILE A 57 8.68 -23.15 1.58
CA ILE A 57 7.38 -23.43 0.95
C ILE A 57 7.55 -24.35 -0.27
N LEU A 58 8.53 -24.07 -1.13
CA LEU A 58 8.82 -24.94 -2.29
C LEU A 58 9.18 -26.36 -1.86
N ASN A 59 10.01 -26.52 -0.84
CA ASN A 59 10.41 -27.82 -0.31
C ASN A 59 9.23 -28.62 0.27
N GLU A 60 8.22 -27.98 0.79
CA GLU A 60 7.01 -28.61 1.31
C GLU A 60 5.97 -28.90 0.23
N GLU A 61 5.86 -28.05 -0.80
CA GLU A 61 4.82 -28.21 -1.84
C GLU A 61 5.27 -29.10 -3.01
N ILE A 62 6.55 -29.08 -3.40
CA ILE A 62 7.04 -29.92 -4.51
C ILE A 62 6.75 -31.42 -4.28
N PRO A 63 6.99 -32.03 -3.10
CA PRO A 63 6.68 -33.44 -2.86
C PRO A 63 5.19 -33.78 -2.96
N ARG A 64 4.32 -32.79 -2.84
CA ARG A 64 2.85 -32.95 -2.88
C ARG A 64 2.27 -32.82 -4.27
N LEU A 65 3.11 -32.51 -5.27
CA LEU A 65 2.68 -32.37 -6.66
C LEU A 65 2.16 -33.72 -7.18
N LYS A 66 0.87 -33.75 -7.53
CA LYS A 66 0.18 -34.94 -8.12
C LYS A 66 -0.74 -34.48 -9.24
N GLY A 67 -0.83 -35.31 -10.30
CA GLY A 67 -1.77 -35.06 -11.39
C GLY A 67 -1.40 -33.89 -12.31
N PHE A 68 -0.14 -33.47 -12.31
CA PHE A 68 0.35 -32.45 -13.22
C PHE A 68 0.35 -32.97 -14.65
N ASN A 69 -0.11 -32.15 -15.59
CA ASN A 69 -0.09 -32.45 -17.02
C ASN A 69 0.85 -31.48 -17.72
N ALA A 70 1.66 -31.98 -18.61
CA ALA A 70 2.54 -31.19 -19.47
C ALA A 70 2.43 -31.61 -20.91
N GLU A 71 2.44 -30.66 -21.81
CA GLU A 71 2.37 -30.89 -23.24
C GLU A 71 3.60 -30.28 -23.91
N HIS A 72 4.22 -31.05 -24.77
CA HIS A 72 5.35 -30.57 -25.56
C HIS A 72 5.18 -30.98 -27.00
N SER A 73 5.23 -30.01 -27.91
CA SER A 73 5.24 -30.24 -29.35
C SER A 73 6.68 -30.10 -29.88
N PHE A 74 7.08 -30.97 -30.74
CA PHE A 74 8.39 -30.92 -31.42
C PHE A 74 8.21 -31.01 -32.92
N SER A 75 9.03 -30.28 -33.66
CA SER A 75 9.09 -30.31 -35.11
C SER A 75 10.54 -30.43 -35.52
N GLN A 76 10.86 -31.49 -36.25
CA GLN A 76 12.15 -31.73 -36.91
C GLN A 76 11.91 -31.96 -38.39
N PRO A 77 12.92 -31.78 -39.27
CA PRO A 77 12.76 -32.04 -40.71
C PRO A 77 12.20 -33.43 -40.97
N GLY A 78 10.94 -33.50 -41.44
CA GLY A 78 10.24 -34.74 -41.76
C GLY A 78 9.52 -35.46 -40.63
N ILE A 79 9.58 -34.92 -39.36
CA ILE A 79 8.92 -35.54 -38.21
C ILE A 79 8.31 -34.45 -37.35
N GLU A 80 6.99 -34.38 -37.31
CA GLU A 80 6.24 -33.57 -36.36
C GLU A 80 5.61 -34.48 -35.32
N GLY A 81 5.70 -34.05 -34.05
CA GLY A 81 5.15 -34.85 -32.97
C GLY A 81 4.77 -34.02 -31.77
N LYS A 82 3.97 -34.67 -30.93
CA LYS A 82 3.47 -34.11 -29.68
C LYS A 82 3.59 -35.15 -28.57
N VAL A 83 4.08 -34.76 -27.43
CA VAL A 83 4.12 -35.59 -26.22
C VAL A 83 3.28 -34.94 -25.17
N LEU A 84 2.29 -35.65 -24.69
CA LEU A 84 1.47 -35.28 -23.55
C LEU A 84 1.92 -36.13 -22.36
N LEU A 85 2.35 -35.47 -21.28
CA LEU A 85 2.58 -36.09 -19.98
C LEU A 85 1.36 -35.84 -19.11
N SER A 86 0.86 -36.91 -18.49
CA SER A 86 -0.28 -36.84 -17.61
C SER A 86 -0.02 -37.59 -16.30
N GLU A 87 -0.81 -37.33 -15.29
CA GLU A 87 -0.70 -38.01 -13.99
C GLU A 87 0.71 -37.95 -13.37
N VAL A 88 1.46 -36.89 -13.65
CA VAL A 88 2.83 -36.73 -13.14
C VAL A 88 2.80 -36.61 -11.62
N GLN A 89 3.62 -37.42 -10.94
CA GLN A 89 3.76 -37.44 -9.49
C GLN A 89 5.23 -37.39 -9.10
N VAL A 90 5.52 -36.71 -7.99
CA VAL A 90 6.86 -36.72 -7.40
C VAL A 90 6.99 -37.94 -6.51
N LEU A 91 7.95 -38.81 -6.84
CA LEU A 91 8.27 -40.02 -6.07
C LEU A 91 9.28 -39.73 -4.95
N ARG A 92 10.24 -38.89 -5.25
CA ARG A 92 11.31 -38.49 -4.33
C ARG A 92 11.71 -37.06 -4.59
N TYR A 93 11.91 -36.29 -3.54
CA TYR A 93 12.44 -34.93 -3.58
C TYR A 93 13.46 -34.74 -2.46
N LEU A 94 14.65 -34.30 -2.80
CA LEU A 94 15.61 -33.77 -1.84
C LEU A 94 15.83 -32.29 -2.12
N PRO A 95 15.69 -31.44 -1.10
CA PRO A 95 15.81 -30.01 -1.23
C PRO A 95 17.21 -29.56 -1.67
N PRO A 96 17.35 -28.35 -2.20
CA PRO A 96 18.66 -27.82 -2.57
C PRO A 96 19.61 -27.82 -1.37
N ARG A 97 20.84 -28.26 -1.60
CA ARG A 97 21.90 -28.28 -0.58
C ARG A 97 22.47 -26.89 -0.33
N PHE A 98 22.43 -26.06 -1.35
CA PHE A 98 22.92 -24.67 -1.29
C PHE A 98 21.89 -23.75 -1.92
N THR A 99 21.65 -22.59 -1.27
CA THR A 99 20.78 -21.55 -1.77
C THR A 99 21.42 -20.18 -1.52
N SER A 100 21.50 -19.33 -2.53
CA SER A 100 21.98 -17.96 -2.37
C SER A 100 21.10 -16.96 -3.08
N LEU A 101 21.06 -15.75 -2.55
CA LEU A 101 20.45 -14.59 -3.18
C LEU A 101 21.48 -13.47 -3.18
N SER A 102 21.76 -12.92 -4.34
CA SER A 102 22.77 -11.87 -4.51
C SER A 102 22.18 -10.66 -5.23
N PHE A 103 22.43 -9.49 -4.67
CA PHE A 103 22.15 -8.22 -5.30
C PHE A 103 23.29 -7.85 -6.25
N LEU A 104 22.96 -7.64 -7.51
CA LEU A 104 23.90 -7.27 -8.58
C LEU A 104 23.53 -5.87 -9.10
N PRO A 105 24.13 -4.81 -8.55
CA PRO A 105 23.84 -3.45 -8.99
C PRO A 105 24.11 -3.25 -10.48
N PRO A 106 23.35 -2.35 -11.14
CA PRO A 106 22.34 -1.46 -10.55
C PRO A 106 20.91 -2.04 -10.54
N SER A 107 20.63 -3.17 -11.20
CA SER A 107 19.25 -3.56 -11.55
C SER A 107 18.92 -5.05 -11.40
N TYR A 108 19.87 -5.92 -10.99
CA TYR A 108 19.67 -7.36 -11.04
C TYR A 108 19.70 -8.03 -9.67
N ILE A 109 18.87 -9.08 -9.55
CA ILE A 109 18.91 -10.03 -8.42
C ILE A 109 19.18 -11.42 -9.00
N LEU A 110 20.17 -12.12 -8.43
CA LEU A 110 20.52 -13.48 -8.78
C LEU A 110 20.10 -14.42 -7.65
N LEU A 111 19.22 -15.38 -7.98
CA LEU A 111 18.85 -16.50 -7.11
C LEU A 111 19.54 -17.78 -7.63
N GLN A 112 20.24 -18.50 -6.74
CA GLN A 112 20.87 -19.78 -7.05
C GLN A 112 20.37 -20.85 -6.09
N LEU A 113 20.03 -22.00 -6.64
CA LEU A 113 19.61 -23.21 -5.92
C LEU A 113 20.42 -24.36 -6.47
N ASP A 114 21.22 -25.05 -5.67
CA ASP A 114 22.09 -26.11 -6.13
C ASP A 114 21.89 -27.41 -5.32
N GLY A 115 22.03 -28.54 -6.01
CA GLY A 115 21.99 -29.86 -5.42
C GLY A 115 20.58 -30.39 -5.17
N ILE A 116 19.63 -30.07 -6.04
CA ILE A 116 18.26 -30.59 -5.99
C ILE A 116 18.24 -31.99 -6.59
N ASP A 117 17.64 -32.97 -5.88
CA ASP A 117 17.35 -34.30 -6.44
C ASP A 117 15.82 -34.49 -6.52
N ILE A 118 15.33 -34.91 -7.69
CA ILE A 118 13.91 -35.14 -7.91
C ILE A 118 13.67 -36.40 -8.76
N ALA A 119 12.82 -37.30 -8.29
CA ALA A 119 12.34 -38.42 -9.08
C ALA A 119 10.82 -38.25 -9.31
N LEU A 120 10.44 -38.49 -10.55
CA LEU A 120 9.08 -38.29 -11.07
C LEU A 120 8.58 -39.58 -11.72
N THR A 121 7.27 -39.83 -11.69
CA THR A 121 6.59 -40.79 -12.52
C THR A 121 5.36 -40.18 -13.16
N GLY A 122 4.95 -40.70 -14.29
CA GLY A 122 3.77 -40.23 -15.00
C GLY A 122 3.42 -41.13 -16.19
N ARG A 123 2.32 -40.80 -16.84
CA ARG A 123 1.93 -41.42 -18.10
C ARG A 123 2.26 -40.48 -19.25
N PHE A 124 2.66 -41.07 -20.40
CA PHE A 124 2.89 -40.28 -21.59
C PHE A 124 2.03 -40.77 -22.73
N LEU A 125 1.65 -39.86 -23.62
CA LEU A 125 1.04 -40.09 -24.90
C LEU A 125 1.85 -39.33 -25.95
N GLY A 126 2.59 -40.06 -26.77
CA GLY A 126 3.35 -39.52 -27.91
C GLY A 126 2.55 -39.67 -29.20
N LEU A 127 2.41 -38.61 -29.95
CA LEU A 127 1.81 -38.58 -31.27
C LEU A 127 2.89 -38.18 -32.27
N ILE A 128 3.21 -39.06 -33.21
CA ILE A 128 4.22 -38.81 -34.26
C ILE A 128 3.55 -39.13 -35.62
N GLY A 129 3.13 -38.08 -36.32
CA GLY A 129 2.30 -38.24 -37.50
C GLY A 129 1.01 -39.01 -37.19
N LEU A 130 0.83 -40.20 -37.78
CA LEU A 130 -0.32 -41.09 -37.54
C LEU A 130 -0.06 -42.15 -36.45
N ILE A 131 1.14 -42.15 -35.86
CA ILE A 131 1.53 -43.16 -34.86
C ILE A 131 1.27 -42.61 -33.47
N SER A 132 0.55 -43.38 -32.67
CA SER A 132 0.32 -43.12 -31.25
C SER A 132 1.11 -44.12 -30.41
N ILE A 133 1.90 -43.60 -29.46
CA ILE A 133 2.68 -44.40 -28.50
C ILE A 133 2.30 -43.92 -27.09
N GLN A 134 1.89 -44.83 -26.24
CA GLN A 134 1.54 -44.53 -24.85
C GLN A 134 2.31 -45.42 -23.89
N GLY A 135 2.39 -45.02 -22.65
CA GLY A 135 3.05 -45.79 -21.61
C GLY A 135 3.29 -45.01 -20.33
N ALA A 136 4.14 -45.61 -19.51
CA ALA A 136 4.61 -44.97 -18.27
C ALA A 136 6.04 -44.45 -18.45
N VAL A 137 6.35 -43.37 -17.76
CA VAL A 137 7.70 -42.81 -17.67
C VAL A 137 8.07 -42.57 -16.23
N THR A 138 9.30 -42.98 -15.85
CA THR A 138 9.88 -42.67 -14.56
C THR A 138 11.22 -41.96 -14.80
N GLY A 139 11.38 -40.77 -14.22
CA GLY A 139 12.60 -39.95 -14.33
C GLY A 139 13.30 -39.81 -13.00
N ASP A 140 14.61 -39.94 -12.97
CA ASP A 140 15.47 -39.63 -11.80
C ASP A 140 16.50 -38.57 -12.23
N ILE A 141 16.38 -37.38 -11.62
CA ILE A 141 17.24 -36.22 -11.86
C ILE A 141 17.98 -35.95 -10.56
N ARG A 142 19.30 -35.84 -10.61
CA ARG A 142 20.12 -35.61 -9.43
C ARG A 142 21.09 -34.47 -9.65
N GLN A 143 21.38 -33.78 -8.52
CA GLN A 143 22.30 -32.65 -8.46
C GLN A 143 21.95 -31.58 -9.50
N MET A 144 20.67 -31.24 -9.58
CA MET A 144 20.19 -30.15 -10.43
C MET A 144 20.52 -28.81 -9.75
N GLY A 145 21.14 -27.93 -10.51
CA GLY A 145 21.36 -26.52 -10.14
C GLY A 145 20.50 -25.62 -10.99
N VAL A 146 20.01 -24.55 -10.40
CA VAL A 146 19.20 -23.52 -11.07
C VAL A 146 19.74 -22.15 -10.67
N ALA A 147 20.08 -21.33 -11.64
CA ALA A 147 20.45 -19.93 -11.43
C ALA A 147 19.55 -19.03 -12.27
N ILE A 148 18.92 -18.06 -11.64
CA ILE A 148 17.97 -17.14 -12.25
C ILE A 148 18.39 -15.73 -11.95
N GLN A 149 18.64 -14.94 -13.00
CA GLN A 149 18.89 -13.51 -12.90
C GLN A 149 17.65 -12.74 -13.34
N THR A 150 17.16 -11.92 -12.45
CA THR A 150 15.94 -11.12 -12.67
C THR A 150 16.24 -9.62 -12.66
N GLU A 151 15.50 -8.87 -13.46
CA GLU A 151 15.47 -7.42 -13.50
C GLU A 151 14.09 -6.92 -13.12
N PHE A 152 14.07 -5.86 -12.30
CA PHE A 152 12.83 -5.22 -11.89
C PHE A 152 12.61 -3.94 -12.71
N LYS A 153 11.45 -3.83 -13.34
CA LYS A 153 11.06 -2.70 -14.17
C LYS A 153 9.74 -2.10 -13.72
N THR A 154 9.56 -0.84 -14.02
CA THR A 154 8.31 -0.13 -13.82
C THR A 154 7.59 0.08 -15.15
N THR A 155 6.34 -0.36 -15.24
CA THR A 155 5.50 -0.10 -16.41
C THR A 155 5.12 1.37 -16.51
N PRO A 156 4.60 1.86 -17.65
CA PRO A 156 4.06 3.21 -17.78
C PRO A 156 3.01 3.55 -16.74
N ASP A 157 2.22 2.55 -16.28
CA ASP A 157 1.18 2.73 -15.27
C ASP A 157 1.69 2.71 -13.83
N GLY A 158 3.02 2.60 -13.64
CA GLY A 158 3.64 2.56 -12.32
C GLY A 158 3.59 1.20 -11.62
N LEU A 159 3.22 0.12 -12.34
CA LEU A 159 3.27 -1.24 -11.81
C LEU A 159 4.70 -1.77 -11.87
N MET A 160 5.11 -2.48 -10.82
CA MET A 160 6.35 -3.22 -10.85
C MET A 160 6.14 -4.57 -11.56
N GLN A 161 7.08 -4.93 -12.41
CA GLN A 161 7.15 -6.24 -13.08
C GLN A 161 8.55 -6.80 -12.99
N VAL A 162 8.65 -8.13 -12.97
CA VAL A 162 9.92 -8.83 -12.98
C VAL A 162 10.15 -9.40 -14.37
N LYS A 163 11.37 -9.23 -14.89
CA LYS A 163 11.83 -9.88 -16.13
C LYS A 163 12.97 -10.82 -15.79
N VAL A 164 12.93 -12.01 -16.35
CA VAL A 164 14.05 -12.94 -16.31
C VAL A 164 15.02 -12.58 -17.42
N VAL A 165 16.22 -12.15 -17.04
CA VAL A 165 17.28 -11.72 -17.98
C VAL A 165 18.14 -12.91 -18.39
N ASP A 166 18.42 -13.79 -17.42
CA ASP A 166 19.16 -15.02 -17.64
C ASP A 166 18.62 -16.14 -16.76
N CYS A 167 18.57 -17.34 -17.31
CA CYS A 167 18.23 -18.55 -16.58
C CYS A 167 19.12 -19.68 -17.06
N SER A 168 19.83 -20.29 -16.13
CA SER A 168 20.64 -21.48 -16.40
C SER A 168 20.24 -22.62 -15.47
N THR A 169 20.16 -23.80 -16.03
CA THR A 169 19.91 -25.04 -15.29
C THR A 169 21.00 -26.02 -15.62
N THR A 170 21.65 -26.57 -14.60
CA THR A 170 22.62 -27.64 -14.72
C THR A 170 22.03 -28.96 -14.23
N VAL A 171 22.24 -30.04 -14.94
CA VAL A 171 21.80 -31.38 -14.53
C VAL A 171 23.01 -32.31 -14.64
N LEU A 172 23.54 -32.72 -13.49
CA LEU A 172 24.71 -33.61 -13.50
C LEU A 172 24.35 -35.04 -13.86
N TYR A 173 23.21 -35.52 -13.41
CA TYR A 173 22.71 -36.85 -13.69
C TYR A 173 21.21 -36.81 -13.96
N SER A 174 20.80 -37.49 -15.05
CA SER A 174 19.39 -37.78 -15.31
C SER A 174 19.23 -39.13 -16.01
N GLN A 175 18.24 -39.90 -15.61
CA GLN A 175 17.86 -41.14 -16.22
C GLN A 175 16.35 -41.25 -16.27
N PHE A 176 15.84 -41.65 -17.47
CA PHE A 176 14.43 -41.86 -17.71
C PHE A 176 14.21 -43.29 -18.15
N PHE A 177 13.32 -43.98 -17.48
CA PHE A 177 12.83 -45.29 -17.83
C PHE A 177 11.48 -45.13 -18.51
N ILE A 178 11.36 -45.62 -19.74
CA ILE A 178 10.20 -45.49 -20.59
C ILE A 178 9.62 -46.86 -20.79
N ASP A 179 8.47 -47.13 -20.22
CA ASP A 179 7.74 -48.37 -20.42
C ASP A 179 6.58 -48.11 -21.41
N ALA A 180 6.86 -48.35 -22.67
CA ALA A 180 5.93 -48.11 -23.76
C ALA A 180 5.02 -49.32 -23.98
N GLU A 181 3.73 -49.06 -24.18
CA GLU A 181 2.70 -50.04 -24.45
C GLU A 181 2.35 -50.09 -25.94
N GLY A 182 1.94 -51.26 -26.43
CA GLY A 182 1.43 -51.45 -27.79
C GLY A 182 2.46 -51.90 -28.82
N PRO A 183 2.11 -51.91 -30.11
CA PRO A 183 2.90 -52.52 -31.17
C PRO A 183 4.24 -51.84 -31.44
N PHE A 184 4.41 -50.61 -31.01
CA PHE A 184 5.65 -49.82 -31.17
C PHE A 184 6.55 -49.83 -29.94
N SER A 185 6.24 -50.60 -28.87
CA SER A 185 7.04 -50.70 -27.63
C SER A 185 8.49 -51.12 -27.91
N GLY A 186 8.72 -52.04 -28.83
CA GLY A 186 10.05 -52.48 -29.26
C GLY A 186 10.90 -51.37 -29.88
N PHE A 187 10.26 -50.47 -30.63
CA PHE A 187 10.92 -49.30 -31.20
C PHE A 187 11.43 -48.35 -30.09
N VAL A 188 10.59 -48.02 -29.09
CA VAL A 188 10.99 -47.18 -27.97
C VAL A 188 12.16 -47.77 -27.20
N LYS A 189 12.14 -49.08 -26.93
CA LYS A 189 13.25 -49.78 -26.27
C LYS A 189 14.56 -49.72 -27.07
N THR A 190 14.49 -49.83 -28.38
CA THR A 190 15.67 -49.76 -29.25
C THR A 190 16.31 -48.38 -29.20
N PHE A 191 15.54 -47.32 -29.03
CA PHE A 191 16.00 -45.94 -29.00
C PHE A 191 16.03 -45.33 -27.62
N GLU A 192 15.91 -46.12 -26.54
CA GLU A 192 15.84 -45.64 -25.17
C GLU A 192 17.03 -44.74 -24.78
N VAL A 193 18.25 -45.09 -25.20
CA VAL A 193 19.46 -44.30 -24.92
C VAL A 193 19.38 -42.93 -25.61
N GLN A 194 19.01 -42.91 -26.89
CA GLN A 194 18.89 -41.67 -27.66
C GLN A 194 17.77 -40.77 -27.11
N ILE A 195 16.67 -41.37 -26.67
CA ILE A 195 15.56 -40.65 -26.05
C ILE A 195 16.02 -40.05 -24.71
N ASN A 196 16.73 -40.80 -23.88
CA ASN A 196 17.30 -40.31 -22.63
C ASN A 196 18.26 -39.12 -22.84
N ASP A 197 19.18 -39.24 -23.82
CA ASP A 197 20.10 -38.16 -24.13
C ASP A 197 19.37 -36.92 -24.65
N MET A 198 18.36 -37.09 -25.49
CA MET A 198 17.52 -35.99 -25.97
C MET A 198 16.77 -35.31 -24.83
N ILE A 199 16.16 -36.05 -23.92
CA ILE A 199 15.45 -35.52 -22.76
C ILE A 199 16.44 -34.76 -21.87
N ARG A 200 17.58 -35.39 -21.55
CA ARG A 200 18.63 -34.76 -20.73
C ARG A 200 19.08 -33.43 -21.30
N TYR A 201 19.28 -33.34 -22.60
CA TYR A 201 19.70 -32.10 -23.26
C TYR A 201 18.60 -31.01 -23.27
N ARG A 202 17.33 -31.44 -23.28
CA ARG A 202 16.18 -30.53 -23.34
C ARG A 202 15.69 -30.03 -22.00
N ILE A 203 15.91 -30.77 -20.89
CA ILE A 203 15.45 -30.38 -19.53
C ILE A 203 15.84 -28.97 -19.17
N PRO A 204 17.11 -28.52 -19.31
CA PRO A 204 17.51 -27.19 -18.93
C PRO A 204 16.70 -26.09 -19.60
N SER A 205 16.53 -26.18 -20.93
CA SER A 205 15.81 -25.15 -21.69
C SER A 205 14.31 -25.14 -21.39
N VAL A 206 13.69 -26.33 -21.30
CA VAL A 206 12.24 -26.43 -20.96
C VAL A 206 11.95 -25.90 -19.57
N PHE A 207 12.81 -26.25 -18.61
CA PHE A 207 12.67 -25.77 -17.23
C PHE A 207 12.80 -24.25 -17.15
N CYS A 208 13.86 -23.67 -17.73
CA CYS A 208 14.07 -22.24 -17.75
C CYS A 208 12.96 -21.47 -18.46
N ASN A 209 12.50 -21.94 -19.63
CA ASN A 209 11.41 -21.28 -20.35
C ASN A 209 10.10 -21.29 -19.54
N SER A 210 9.80 -22.41 -18.87
CA SER A 210 8.61 -22.52 -18.02
C SER A 210 8.70 -21.62 -16.81
N LEU A 211 9.87 -21.56 -16.17
CA LEU A 211 10.12 -20.74 -15.00
C LEU A 211 10.12 -19.24 -15.33
N GLN A 212 10.73 -18.86 -16.45
CA GLN A 212 10.69 -17.50 -16.96
C GLN A 212 9.24 -17.04 -17.19
N LYS A 213 8.49 -17.81 -17.97
CA LYS A 213 7.08 -17.51 -18.23
C LYS A 213 6.29 -17.38 -16.94
N PHE A 214 6.48 -18.31 -16.00
CA PHE A 214 5.83 -18.28 -14.71
C PHE A 214 6.13 -16.98 -13.92
N ILE A 215 7.39 -16.59 -13.80
CA ILE A 215 7.80 -15.39 -13.06
C ILE A 215 7.24 -14.13 -13.73
N GLU A 216 7.34 -14.03 -15.04
CA GLU A 216 6.91 -12.86 -15.81
C GLU A 216 5.39 -12.71 -15.83
N ASP A 217 4.63 -13.82 -15.94
CA ASP A 217 3.15 -13.80 -15.94
C ASP A 217 2.56 -13.55 -14.53
N ALA A 218 3.22 -14.05 -13.48
CA ALA A 218 2.72 -13.90 -12.09
C ALA A 218 3.07 -12.55 -11.47
N SER A 219 4.20 -11.94 -11.83
CA SER A 219 4.71 -10.73 -11.18
C SER A 219 3.76 -9.53 -11.22
N PRO A 220 3.06 -9.20 -12.32
CA PRO A 220 2.15 -8.04 -12.34
C PRO A 220 0.99 -8.17 -11.35
N ALA A 221 0.45 -9.37 -11.19
CA ALA A 221 -0.65 -9.62 -10.26
C ALA A 221 -0.21 -9.48 -8.80
N LEU A 222 0.99 -9.96 -8.47
CA LEU A 222 1.57 -9.85 -7.12
C LEU A 222 1.80 -8.38 -6.74
N PHE A 223 2.33 -7.58 -7.64
CA PHE A 223 2.68 -6.20 -7.34
C PHE A 223 1.53 -5.21 -7.48
N LYS A 224 0.44 -5.56 -8.17
CA LYS A 224 -0.73 -4.70 -8.34
C LYS A 224 -1.33 -4.27 -7.00
N THR A 225 -1.35 -5.15 -6.01
CA THR A 225 -1.88 -4.84 -4.68
C THR A 225 -1.04 -3.82 -3.91
N LEU A 226 0.23 -3.65 -4.28
CA LEU A 226 1.15 -2.70 -3.63
C LEU A 226 1.02 -1.27 -4.15
N THR A 227 0.37 -1.08 -5.31
CA THR A 227 0.25 0.25 -5.95
C THR A 227 -0.80 1.13 -5.31
N ARG A 228 -1.70 0.54 -4.52
CA ARG A 228 -2.78 1.26 -3.84
C ARG A 228 -3.01 0.67 -2.46
N ALA A 229 -2.93 1.52 -1.44
CA ALA A 229 -3.33 1.18 -0.08
C ALA A 229 -4.62 1.92 0.26
N ASP A 230 -5.70 1.18 0.52
CA ASP A 230 -7.00 1.73 0.91
C ASP A 230 -6.96 2.12 2.40
N LEU A 231 -7.30 3.38 2.69
CA LEU A 231 -7.39 3.97 4.03
C LEU A 231 -8.84 4.31 4.41
N SER A 232 -9.82 3.96 3.57
CA SER A 232 -11.21 4.43 3.69
C SER A 232 -11.95 3.88 4.90
N ASP A 233 -11.48 2.82 5.52
CA ASP A 233 -12.17 2.19 6.63
C ASP A 233 -11.27 1.92 7.86
N PRO A 234 -10.72 2.99 8.47
CA PRO A 234 -9.97 2.82 9.71
C PRO A 234 -10.86 2.33 10.86
N PHE A 235 -12.19 2.46 10.75
CA PHE A 235 -13.14 2.06 11.80
C PHE A 235 -13.44 0.57 11.87
N LYS A 236 -13.11 -0.22 10.85
CA LYS A 236 -13.17 -1.70 11.01
C LYS A 236 -12.21 -2.17 12.10
N THR A 237 -11.15 -1.40 12.33
CA THR A 237 -10.09 -1.68 13.31
C THR A 237 -10.07 -0.71 14.49
N LEU A 238 -10.69 0.46 14.35
CA LEU A 238 -10.87 1.44 15.40
C LEU A 238 -12.18 1.12 16.13
N GLY A 239 -12.13 0.89 17.41
CA GLY A 239 -13.32 0.78 18.25
C GLY A 239 -14.21 2.04 18.17
N PRO A 240 -15.39 2.02 18.77
CA PRO A 240 -16.31 3.15 18.72
C PRO A 240 -15.65 4.43 19.27
N VAL A 241 -15.77 5.52 18.52
CA VAL A 241 -15.32 6.85 18.97
C VAL A 241 -16.42 7.41 19.88
N ASP A 242 -16.10 7.61 21.16
CA ASP A 242 -17.07 8.06 22.17
C ASP A 242 -17.65 9.47 21.91
N ASN A 243 -17.04 10.23 20.99
CA ASN A 243 -17.45 11.59 20.67
C ASN A 243 -18.08 11.67 19.26
N PRO A 244 -19.40 11.92 19.15
CA PRO A 244 -20.10 11.97 17.86
C PRO A 244 -19.59 13.03 16.88
N VAL A 245 -19.01 14.13 17.37
CA VAL A 245 -18.41 15.18 16.52
C VAL A 245 -17.15 14.63 15.85
N VAL A 246 -16.28 14.02 16.64
CA VAL A 246 -15.02 13.43 16.15
C VAL A 246 -15.33 12.26 15.23
N GLU A 247 -16.28 11.40 15.58
CA GLU A 247 -16.69 10.29 14.72
C GLU A 247 -17.16 10.77 13.32
N ARG A 248 -18.02 11.79 13.27
CA ARG A 248 -18.49 12.36 11.99
C ARG A 248 -17.35 12.97 11.19
N LEU A 249 -16.43 13.69 11.84
CA LEU A 249 -15.26 14.26 11.18
C LEU A 249 -14.39 13.15 10.59
N VAL A 250 -14.04 12.13 11.36
CA VAL A 250 -13.19 11.04 10.92
C VAL A 250 -13.86 10.26 9.78
N ARG A 251 -15.15 9.93 9.88
CA ARG A 251 -15.88 9.27 8.78
C ARG A 251 -15.88 10.07 7.48
N ARG A 252 -16.06 11.40 7.57
CA ARG A 252 -15.98 12.28 6.39
C ARG A 252 -14.58 12.34 5.83
N PHE A 253 -13.59 12.45 6.71
CA PHE A 253 -12.18 12.58 6.37
C PHE A 253 -11.62 11.31 5.71
N THR A 254 -12.05 10.13 6.13
CA THR A 254 -11.48 8.86 5.65
C THR A 254 -12.26 8.24 4.49
N LYS A 255 -13.49 8.66 4.22
CA LYS A 255 -14.33 8.06 3.16
C LYS A 255 -13.68 8.19 1.78
N GLY A 256 -13.36 7.05 1.15
CA GLY A 256 -12.73 6.98 -0.17
C GLY A 256 -11.25 7.39 -0.18
N LEU A 257 -10.60 7.40 1.00
CA LEU A 257 -9.19 7.76 1.15
C LEU A 257 -8.29 6.58 0.77
N PHE A 258 -7.25 6.84 -0.02
CA PHE A 258 -6.24 5.85 -0.37
C PHE A 258 -4.87 6.50 -0.61
N ILE A 259 -3.83 5.67 -0.57
CA ILE A 259 -2.47 6.06 -0.96
C ILE A 259 -2.20 5.57 -2.38
N ASP A 260 -1.81 6.46 -3.28
CA ASP A 260 -1.27 6.12 -4.59
C ASP A 260 0.23 5.81 -4.46
N ASN A 261 0.54 4.52 -4.39
CA ASN A 261 1.90 4.00 -4.24
C ASN A 261 2.48 3.47 -5.57
N ARG A 262 1.98 3.92 -6.71
CA ARG A 262 2.56 3.56 -8.00
C ARG A 262 4.02 4.00 -8.06
N ASN A 263 4.85 3.16 -8.64
CA ASN A 263 6.27 3.47 -8.83
C ASN A 263 6.45 4.64 -9.81
N ILE A 264 7.34 5.55 -9.48
CA ILE A 264 7.71 6.70 -10.33
C ILE A 264 8.99 6.45 -11.12
N ALA A 265 9.74 5.41 -10.76
CA ALA A 265 10.99 5.02 -11.40
C ALA A 265 11.18 3.50 -11.33
N ASP A 266 12.10 2.97 -12.13
CA ASP A 266 12.56 1.59 -11.97
C ASP A 266 13.19 1.42 -10.58
N PRO A 267 12.98 0.25 -9.94
CA PRO A 267 13.66 -0.04 -8.69
C PRO A 267 15.19 0.00 -8.84
N THR A 268 15.87 0.41 -7.80
CA THR A 268 17.33 0.45 -7.75
C THR A 268 17.86 -0.66 -6.86
N ILE A 269 18.95 -1.29 -7.28
CA ILE A 269 19.60 -2.35 -6.55
C ILE A 269 21.01 -1.88 -6.15
N HIS A 270 21.27 -1.94 -4.85
CA HIS A 270 22.57 -1.73 -4.23
C HIS A 270 23.09 -3.06 -3.69
N TYR A 271 24.36 -3.14 -3.32
CA TYR A 271 24.93 -4.38 -2.76
C TYR A 271 24.22 -4.86 -1.49
N GLU A 272 23.68 -3.91 -0.68
CA GLU A 272 23.09 -4.21 0.62
C GLU A 272 21.55 -4.12 0.62
N PHE A 273 20.94 -3.54 -0.41
CA PHE A 273 19.49 -3.38 -0.44
C PHE A 273 18.93 -3.22 -1.87
N PHE A 274 17.66 -3.55 -1.97
CA PHE A 274 16.75 -3.24 -3.07
C PHE A 274 15.84 -2.11 -2.64
N GLU A 275 15.69 -1.06 -3.44
CA GLU A 275 14.87 0.11 -3.12
C GLU A 275 13.91 0.45 -4.26
N THR A 276 12.64 0.68 -3.90
CA THR A 276 11.58 1.16 -4.79
C THR A 276 11.22 2.60 -4.44
N GLN A 277 10.78 3.36 -5.43
CA GLN A 277 10.41 4.77 -5.32
C GLN A 277 8.97 4.94 -5.79
N GLN A 278 8.08 5.36 -4.89
CA GLN A 278 6.66 5.49 -5.14
C GLN A 278 6.22 6.96 -5.09
N ARG A 279 5.09 7.24 -5.76
CA ARG A 279 4.44 8.54 -5.74
C ARG A 279 4.12 8.99 -4.32
N GLY A 280 3.51 8.12 -3.51
CA GLY A 280 3.18 8.39 -2.12
C GLY A 280 2.19 9.54 -1.95
N GLU A 281 1.19 9.67 -2.82
CA GLU A 281 0.15 10.68 -2.73
C GLU A 281 -1.07 10.12 -2.04
N ILE A 282 -1.50 10.74 -0.95
CA ILE A 282 -2.76 10.38 -0.27
C ILE A 282 -3.86 11.25 -0.86
N ARG A 283 -4.89 10.61 -1.44
CA ARG A 283 -5.99 11.26 -2.14
C ARG A 283 -7.32 10.53 -1.98
N TYR A 284 -8.39 11.14 -2.45
CA TYR A 284 -9.73 10.56 -2.44
C TYR A 284 -10.11 10.00 -3.81
N GLU A 285 -10.96 8.97 -3.84
CA GLU A 285 -11.45 8.34 -5.08
C GLU A 285 -12.23 9.30 -5.98
N ASP A 286 -12.95 10.23 -5.37
CA ASP A 286 -13.77 11.24 -6.05
C ASP A 286 -12.99 12.51 -6.42
N ASP A 287 -11.69 12.60 -6.07
CA ASP A 287 -10.85 13.75 -6.39
C ASP A 287 -9.79 13.39 -7.46
N ILE A 288 -9.97 13.96 -8.64
CA ILE A 288 -9.09 13.77 -9.81
C ILE A 288 -8.01 14.87 -9.95
N ARG A 289 -7.97 15.84 -9.02
CA ARG A 289 -6.99 16.94 -9.07
C ARG A 289 -5.62 16.44 -8.63
N ASP A 290 -4.57 16.99 -9.21
CA ASP A 290 -3.21 16.80 -8.74
C ASP A 290 -2.84 17.87 -7.71
N THR A 291 -1.89 17.56 -6.83
CA THR A 291 -1.34 18.54 -5.90
C THR A 291 -0.55 19.62 -6.66
N PRO A 292 -0.61 20.90 -6.26
CA PRO A 292 0.16 21.97 -6.88
C PRO A 292 1.64 22.00 -6.45
N PHE A 293 2.07 21.04 -5.65
CA PHE A 293 3.42 20.89 -5.10
C PHE A 293 3.91 19.45 -5.25
N PHE A 294 5.21 19.26 -5.09
CA PHE A 294 5.90 17.99 -5.32
C PHE A 294 6.66 17.54 -4.07
N PRO A 295 6.90 16.22 -3.93
CA PRO A 295 7.68 15.71 -2.81
C PRO A 295 9.09 16.31 -2.76
N PRO A 296 9.58 16.74 -1.59
CA PRO A 296 10.97 17.13 -1.40
C PRO A 296 11.90 15.90 -1.35
N PRO A 297 13.22 16.09 -1.55
CA PRO A 297 14.16 14.99 -1.45
C PRO A 297 14.28 14.47 -0.01
N MET A 298 14.19 13.15 0.16
CA MET A 298 14.47 12.48 1.44
C MET A 298 15.95 12.10 1.51
N ARG A 299 16.68 12.62 2.49
CA ARG A 299 18.09 12.30 2.74
C ARG A 299 18.20 11.05 3.61
N THR A 300 17.91 9.89 3.01
CA THR A 300 17.96 8.61 3.72
C THR A 300 19.41 8.16 3.94
N THR A 301 19.67 7.52 5.07
CA THR A 301 20.94 6.84 5.36
C THR A 301 21.07 5.52 4.58
N ASN A 302 22.25 4.91 4.58
CA ASN A 302 22.48 3.60 3.96
C ASN A 302 22.36 2.47 5.00
N ASP A 303 21.58 2.66 6.04
CA ASP A 303 21.39 1.66 7.08
C ASP A 303 20.78 0.37 6.53
N SER A 304 21.26 -0.77 7.00
CA SER A 304 20.87 -2.12 6.59
C SER A 304 20.72 -3.10 7.74
N ASP A 305 20.68 -2.62 8.98
CA ASP A 305 20.61 -3.44 10.19
C ASP A 305 19.24 -4.13 10.35
N ARG A 306 18.19 -3.51 9.85
CA ARG A 306 16.85 -4.08 9.82
C ARG A 306 16.53 -4.70 8.47
N MET A 307 15.50 -5.54 8.42
CA MET A 307 15.06 -6.21 7.18
C MET A 307 14.37 -5.28 6.21
N LEU A 308 13.62 -4.28 6.72
CA LEU A 308 12.76 -3.40 5.93
C LEU A 308 12.81 -1.98 6.47
N TYR A 309 12.95 -1.02 5.56
CA TYR A 309 12.80 0.41 5.84
C TYR A 309 11.72 1.00 4.96
N LEU A 310 10.79 1.73 5.56
CA LEU A 310 9.76 2.49 4.88
C LEU A 310 10.02 3.97 5.17
N TYR A 311 10.18 4.76 4.12
CA TYR A 311 10.39 6.20 4.21
C TYR A 311 9.17 6.91 3.63
N GLY A 312 8.61 7.83 4.40
CA GLY A 312 7.48 8.66 3.98
C GLY A 312 7.83 10.15 4.09
N SER A 313 7.81 10.85 2.97
CA SER A 313 8.01 12.31 2.94
C SER A 313 6.83 13.04 3.60
N GLU A 314 7.04 14.25 4.10
CA GLU A 314 5.96 15.15 4.54
C GLU A 314 4.92 15.43 3.44
N TYR A 315 5.25 15.15 2.19
CA TYR A 315 4.33 15.17 1.06
C TYR A 315 3.10 14.26 1.27
N LEU A 316 3.26 13.10 1.91
CA LEU A 316 2.14 12.22 2.28
C LEU A 316 1.06 13.00 3.05
N PHE A 317 1.48 13.74 4.08
CA PHE A 317 0.59 14.49 4.94
C PHE A 317 0.03 15.74 4.25
N ASN A 318 0.88 16.44 3.51
CA ASN A 318 0.49 17.65 2.78
C ASN A 318 -0.45 17.35 1.62
N SER A 319 -0.26 16.24 0.89
CA SER A 319 -1.21 15.81 -0.15
C SER A 319 -2.58 15.45 0.44
N LEU A 320 -2.60 14.74 1.57
CA LEU A 320 -3.82 14.46 2.32
C LEU A 320 -4.55 15.75 2.73
N LEU A 321 -3.83 16.71 3.31
CA LEU A 321 -4.41 17.98 3.74
C LEU A 321 -4.94 18.80 2.56
N PHE A 322 -4.22 18.81 1.44
CA PHE A 322 -4.65 19.48 0.22
C PHE A 322 -5.98 18.90 -0.31
N HIS A 323 -6.04 17.59 -0.51
CA HIS A 323 -7.25 16.96 -1.03
C HIS A 323 -8.42 17.06 -0.03
N ALA A 324 -8.14 16.99 1.28
CA ALA A 324 -9.16 17.18 2.30
C ALA A 324 -9.69 18.63 2.35
N TYR A 325 -8.81 19.61 2.16
CA TYR A 325 -9.17 21.03 2.09
C TYR A 325 -10.03 21.32 0.86
N GLU A 326 -9.57 20.94 -0.32
CA GLU A 326 -10.25 21.15 -1.59
C GLU A 326 -11.60 20.39 -1.68
N GLY A 327 -11.69 19.23 -1.02
CA GLY A 327 -12.92 18.44 -0.92
C GLY A 327 -13.84 18.85 0.22
N ASN A 328 -13.56 19.93 0.95
CA ASN A 328 -14.30 20.37 2.16
C ASN A 328 -14.44 19.25 3.22
N ARG A 329 -13.48 18.32 3.30
CA ARG A 329 -13.50 17.19 4.23
C ARG A 329 -13.13 17.60 5.66
N LEU A 330 -12.48 18.77 5.81
CA LEU A 330 -12.08 19.37 7.09
C LEU A 330 -13.18 20.24 7.72
N LEU A 331 -14.34 20.35 7.10
CA LEU A 331 -15.48 21.06 7.66
C LEU A 331 -16.00 20.35 8.91
N LEU A 332 -16.06 21.06 10.03
CA LEU A 332 -16.59 20.56 11.29
C LEU A 332 -17.79 21.39 11.72
N GLU A 333 -18.93 20.75 11.95
CA GLU A 333 -20.11 21.35 12.54
C GLU A 333 -20.29 20.84 13.97
N ILE A 334 -20.46 21.77 14.91
CA ILE A 334 -20.71 21.51 16.33
C ILE A 334 -22.05 22.15 16.71
N ASP A 335 -22.99 21.31 17.11
CA ASP A 335 -24.32 21.73 17.60
C ASP A 335 -24.67 20.95 18.87
N GLU A 336 -25.77 21.28 19.52
CA GLU A 336 -26.20 20.64 20.76
C GLU A 336 -26.40 19.12 20.60
N ALA A 337 -26.86 18.67 19.43
CA ALA A 337 -27.09 17.25 19.14
C ALA A 337 -25.79 16.46 18.98
N SER A 338 -24.73 17.13 18.53
CA SER A 338 -23.43 16.52 18.29
C SER A 338 -22.54 16.41 19.52
N LEU A 339 -22.87 17.17 20.59
CA LEU A 339 -22.07 17.20 21.81
C LEU A 339 -22.47 16.09 22.78
N PRO A 340 -21.50 15.48 23.50
CA PRO A 340 -21.78 14.65 24.67
C PRO A 340 -22.61 15.44 25.71
N ALA A 341 -23.43 14.73 26.50
CA ALA A 341 -24.40 15.33 27.43
C ALA A 341 -23.78 16.40 28.36
N GLN A 342 -22.58 16.15 28.86
CA GLN A 342 -21.85 17.05 29.75
C GLN A 342 -21.43 18.37 29.11
N TYR A 343 -21.32 18.45 27.78
CA TYR A 343 -20.87 19.64 27.04
C TYR A 343 -22.00 20.39 26.33
N LYS A 344 -23.23 19.88 26.36
CA LYS A 344 -24.38 20.51 25.69
C LYS A 344 -24.65 21.93 26.20
N GLY A 345 -24.32 22.21 27.45
CA GLY A 345 -24.41 23.55 28.04
C GLY A 345 -23.60 24.60 27.30
N LEU A 346 -22.44 24.25 26.77
CA LEU A 346 -21.50 25.18 26.13
C LEU A 346 -22.10 25.90 24.91
N VAL A 347 -23.03 25.30 24.21
CA VAL A 347 -23.67 25.88 23.00
C VAL A 347 -24.97 26.65 23.35
N ARG A 348 -25.37 26.72 24.61
CA ARG A 348 -26.54 27.49 25.03
C ARG A 348 -26.20 28.97 25.19
N THR A 349 -27.14 29.81 24.80
CA THR A 349 -27.00 31.26 24.96
C THR A 349 -27.31 31.75 26.38
N THR A 350 -28.05 30.95 27.15
CA THR A 350 -28.33 31.20 28.57
C THR A 350 -27.85 30.02 29.41
N CYS A 351 -27.08 30.28 30.47
CA CYS A 351 -26.57 29.23 31.34
C CYS A 351 -27.67 28.66 32.22
N ALA A 352 -27.63 27.34 32.44
CA ALA A 352 -28.43 26.71 33.48
C ALA A 352 -27.85 27.04 34.87
N ASN A 353 -28.70 27.16 35.86
CA ASN A 353 -28.26 27.32 37.26
C ASN A 353 -27.60 26.00 37.70
N ALA A 354 -26.29 26.01 37.86
CA ALA A 354 -25.53 24.81 38.30
C ALA A 354 -25.77 24.65 39.82
N SER A 355 -26.49 23.58 40.15
CA SER A 355 -26.83 23.26 41.56
C SER A 355 -25.74 22.49 42.32
N ASN A 356 -24.67 22.00 41.66
CA ASN A 356 -23.74 21.04 42.27
C ASN A 356 -22.24 21.35 42.08
N GLY A 357 -21.85 22.62 41.93
CA GLY A 357 -20.41 22.96 41.86
C GLY A 357 -19.65 22.50 40.61
N ASP A 358 -20.34 21.92 39.64
CA ASP A 358 -19.72 21.50 38.35
C ASP A 358 -19.45 22.75 37.50
N PHE A 359 -18.18 23.12 37.43
CA PHE A 359 -17.73 24.29 36.67
C PHE A 359 -18.11 24.20 35.19
N ILE A 360 -18.03 23.01 34.60
CA ILE A 360 -18.33 22.80 33.16
C ILE A 360 -19.83 23.02 32.93
N ALA A 361 -20.69 22.48 33.78
CA ALA A 361 -22.14 22.67 33.67
C ALA A 361 -22.57 24.14 33.81
N SER A 362 -21.75 24.98 34.45
CA SER A 362 -21.98 26.43 34.62
C SER A 362 -21.51 27.26 33.43
N LEU A 363 -20.80 26.65 32.44
CA LEU A 363 -20.31 27.37 31.27
C LEU A 363 -21.32 27.28 30.13
N CYS A 364 -21.60 28.45 29.53
CA CYS A 364 -22.40 28.56 28.31
C CYS A 364 -21.87 29.71 27.43
N LEU A 365 -22.26 29.73 26.15
CA LEU A 365 -21.83 30.78 25.23
C LEU A 365 -22.18 32.18 25.75
N GLY A 366 -23.36 32.34 26.34
CA GLY A 366 -23.79 33.66 26.87
C GLY A 366 -23.01 34.16 28.07
N LYS A 367 -22.32 33.28 28.82
CA LYS A 367 -21.39 33.71 29.88
C LYS A 367 -20.07 34.17 29.30
N LEU A 368 -19.66 33.59 28.21
CA LEU A 368 -18.41 33.92 27.49
C LEU A 368 -18.58 35.16 26.62
N ILE A 369 -19.77 35.32 26.02
CA ILE A 369 -20.13 36.46 25.17
C ILE A 369 -21.47 37.00 25.64
N PRO A 370 -21.49 37.91 26.64
CA PRO A 370 -22.72 38.40 27.29
C PRO A 370 -23.70 39.03 26.30
N GLU A 371 -23.21 39.68 25.26
CA GLU A 371 -24.04 40.32 24.25
C GLU A 371 -24.90 39.30 23.45
N VAL A 372 -24.42 38.06 23.29
CA VAL A 372 -25.21 36.96 22.70
C VAL A 372 -26.38 36.60 23.64
N ALA A 373 -26.15 36.52 24.96
CA ALA A 373 -27.21 36.20 25.90
C ALA A 373 -28.29 37.30 25.96
N LYS A 374 -27.88 38.57 25.85
CA LYS A 374 -28.80 39.73 25.88
C LYS A 374 -29.70 39.77 24.65
N GLN A 375 -29.14 39.52 23.47
CA GLN A 375 -29.89 39.62 22.20
C GLN A 375 -30.66 38.35 21.85
N PHE A 376 -30.17 37.18 22.27
CA PHE A 376 -30.75 35.88 21.95
C PHE A 376 -30.90 35.01 23.21
N PRO A 377 -31.75 35.36 24.16
CA PRO A 377 -31.94 34.57 25.37
C PRO A 377 -32.62 33.22 25.08
N ASN A 378 -32.30 32.22 25.92
CA ASN A 378 -32.96 30.90 25.94
C ASN A 378 -32.96 30.15 24.59
N THR A 379 -31.89 30.29 23.81
CA THR A 379 -31.71 29.54 22.56
C THR A 379 -30.38 28.80 22.54
N THR A 380 -30.11 28.14 21.42
CA THR A 380 -28.86 27.39 21.21
C THR A 380 -28.07 27.94 20.03
N SER A 381 -26.78 27.84 20.14
CA SER A 381 -25.84 28.14 19.05
C SER A 381 -25.35 26.90 18.36
N SER A 382 -24.78 27.05 17.17
CA SER A 382 -23.98 26.07 16.50
C SER A 382 -22.76 26.72 15.88
N PHE A 383 -21.68 25.97 15.79
CA PHE A 383 -20.41 26.43 15.22
C PHE A 383 -20.09 25.65 13.97
N MET A 384 -19.67 26.37 12.93
CA MET A 384 -19.11 25.79 11.73
C MET A 384 -17.65 26.20 11.64
N LEU A 385 -16.75 25.22 11.68
CA LEU A 385 -15.32 25.41 11.57
C LEU A 385 -14.89 24.93 10.19
N LEU A 386 -14.20 25.77 9.43
CA LEU A 386 -13.66 25.44 8.12
C LEU A 386 -12.29 26.12 7.95
N PRO A 387 -11.29 25.40 7.44
CA PRO A 387 -10.04 26.02 7.04
C PRO A 387 -10.32 27.06 5.95
N HIS A 388 -9.64 28.21 6.00
CA HIS A 388 -9.72 29.24 4.95
C HIS A 388 -8.42 29.44 4.19
N GLU A 389 -7.37 28.78 4.65
CA GLU A 389 -6.10 28.61 3.94
C GLU A 389 -5.76 27.10 3.94
N LEU A 390 -4.96 26.67 2.98
CA LEU A 390 -4.47 25.29 2.91
C LEU A 390 -3.65 24.99 4.17
N PRO A 391 -4.01 23.96 4.94
CA PRO A 391 -3.20 23.57 6.10
C PRO A 391 -1.84 23.03 5.65
N GLU A 392 -0.80 23.34 6.43
CA GLU A 392 0.57 22.90 6.18
C GLU A 392 1.05 21.97 7.30
N PHE A 393 1.74 20.90 6.91
CA PHE A 393 2.37 19.97 7.83
C PHE A 393 3.87 19.90 7.56
N GLN A 394 4.67 20.09 8.58
CA GLN A 394 6.13 20.07 8.51
C GLN A 394 6.69 19.03 9.48
N LEU A 395 7.74 18.32 9.05
CA LEU A 395 8.49 17.38 9.86
C LEU A 395 9.87 17.96 10.16
N ALA A 396 10.13 18.23 11.44
CA ALA A 396 11.43 18.74 11.88
C ALA A 396 11.68 18.38 13.35
N ASP A 397 12.92 18.24 13.75
CA ASP A 397 13.35 18.07 15.15
C ASP A 397 12.65 16.93 15.91
N GLY A 398 12.32 15.83 15.21
CA GLY A 398 11.67 14.67 15.82
C GLY A 398 10.18 14.83 16.08
N VAL A 399 9.54 15.87 15.55
CA VAL A 399 8.11 16.16 15.70
C VAL A 399 7.51 16.64 14.38
N GLY A 400 6.24 16.33 14.14
CA GLY A 400 5.43 16.96 13.11
C GLY A 400 4.72 18.19 13.64
N THR A 401 4.67 19.26 12.88
CA THR A 401 3.93 20.48 13.23
C THR A 401 2.88 20.75 12.16
N ILE A 402 1.63 20.97 12.60
CA ILE A 402 0.54 21.38 11.71
C ILE A 402 0.19 22.85 11.97
N ASP A 403 0.15 23.65 10.89
CA ASP A 403 -0.40 25.02 10.89
C ASP A 403 -1.77 24.99 10.22
N LEU A 404 -2.79 25.44 10.97
CA LEU A 404 -4.18 25.41 10.53
C LEU A 404 -4.86 26.75 10.83
N LYS A 405 -5.25 27.45 9.77
CA LYS A 405 -6.01 28.69 9.85
C LYS A 405 -7.48 28.44 9.53
N THR A 406 -8.35 28.65 10.52
CA THR A 406 -9.75 28.25 10.47
C THR A 406 -10.68 29.46 10.64
N ARG A 407 -11.75 29.52 9.86
CA ARG A 407 -12.91 30.37 10.16
C ARG A 407 -13.87 29.61 11.06
N VAL A 408 -14.29 30.26 12.13
CA VAL A 408 -15.31 29.76 13.04
C VAL A 408 -16.55 30.66 12.88
N ILE A 409 -17.58 30.11 12.26
CA ILE A 409 -18.85 30.81 12.05
C ILE A 409 -19.83 30.37 13.12
N THR A 410 -20.30 31.31 13.89
CA THR A 410 -21.30 31.07 14.96
C THR A 410 -22.69 31.41 14.44
N TYR A 411 -23.57 30.44 14.52
CA TYR A 411 -25.00 30.58 14.20
C TYR A 411 -25.82 30.48 15.49
N ILE A 412 -26.89 31.27 15.57
CA ILE A 412 -27.91 31.13 16.58
C ILE A 412 -29.18 30.54 15.95
N LYS A 413 -29.84 29.66 16.70
CA LYS A 413 -31.09 29.05 16.27
C LYS A 413 -32.27 29.98 16.56
N GLU A 414 -32.95 30.45 15.52
CA GLU A 414 -34.18 31.22 15.59
C GLU A 414 -35.34 30.39 15.03
N GLY A 415 -36.03 29.63 15.87
CA GLY A 415 -37.07 28.70 15.44
C GLY A 415 -36.49 27.61 14.53
N LEU A 416 -36.91 27.55 13.25
CA LEU A 416 -36.41 26.61 12.23
C LEU A 416 -35.24 27.18 11.42
N ARG A 417 -34.85 28.43 11.61
CA ARG A 417 -33.76 29.06 10.85
C ARG A 417 -32.51 29.20 11.72
N ARG A 418 -31.35 29.29 11.04
CA ARG A 418 -30.07 29.61 11.63
C ARG A 418 -29.68 31.03 11.20
N ARG A 419 -29.32 31.89 12.12
CA ARG A 419 -28.81 33.24 11.86
C ARG A 419 -27.33 33.29 12.17
N GLN A 420 -26.53 33.68 11.20
CA GLN A 420 -25.10 33.94 11.45
C GLN A 420 -24.94 35.22 12.30
N VAL A 421 -24.24 35.08 13.41
CA VAL A 421 -24.05 36.20 14.35
C VAL A 421 -22.60 36.62 14.47
N LEU A 422 -21.66 35.68 14.44
CA LEU A 422 -20.23 35.96 14.58
C LEU A 422 -19.43 35.17 13.54
N VAL A 423 -18.35 35.76 13.05
CA VAL A 423 -17.28 35.11 12.32
C VAL A 423 -15.97 35.41 13.04
N SER A 424 -15.29 34.38 13.49
CA SER A 424 -13.99 34.48 14.15
C SER A 424 -12.93 33.81 13.32
N SER A 425 -11.67 34.19 13.49
CA SER A 425 -10.50 33.50 12.94
C SER A 425 -9.82 32.76 14.08
N ALA A 426 -9.42 31.52 13.83
CA ALA A 426 -8.64 30.71 14.75
C ALA A 426 -7.34 30.27 14.08
N ASP A 427 -6.22 30.76 14.59
CA ASP A 427 -4.88 30.38 14.15
C ASP A 427 -4.36 29.31 15.11
N THR A 428 -4.12 28.14 14.58
CA THR A 428 -3.79 26.94 15.35
C THR A 428 -2.44 26.40 14.92
N ILE A 429 -1.53 26.21 15.87
CA ILE A 429 -0.31 25.45 15.69
C ILE A 429 -0.34 24.28 16.67
N ALA A 430 -0.15 23.08 16.17
CA ALA A 430 -0.15 21.88 16.99
C ALA A 430 1.01 20.95 16.64
N ASP A 431 1.57 20.35 17.67
CA ASP A 431 2.57 19.30 17.54
C ASP A 431 1.89 17.96 17.36
N VAL A 432 2.35 17.19 16.39
CA VAL A 432 1.90 15.84 16.09
C VAL A 432 3.09 14.90 16.23
N ARG A 433 3.12 14.13 17.28
CA ARG A 433 4.15 13.13 17.49
C ARG A 433 3.65 11.79 16.93
N LEU A 434 4.28 11.32 15.86
CA LEU A 434 3.97 10.02 15.29
C LEU A 434 4.53 8.92 16.19
N LEU A 435 3.76 7.84 16.35
CA LEU A 435 4.04 6.73 17.24
C LEU A 435 3.73 5.41 16.55
N VAL A 436 4.35 4.35 17.03
CA VAL A 436 3.97 2.98 16.71
C VAL A 436 3.45 2.33 17.98
N GLU A 437 2.15 2.01 18.00
CA GLU A 437 1.47 1.35 19.12
C GLU A 437 0.63 0.19 18.58
N ASP A 438 0.71 -0.98 19.21
CA ASP A 438 -0.11 -2.17 18.88
C ASP A 438 -0.15 -2.51 17.37
N HIS A 439 1.01 -2.48 16.70
CA HIS A 439 1.14 -2.72 15.26
C HIS A 439 0.36 -1.73 14.38
N LYS A 440 0.21 -0.48 14.84
CA LYS A 440 -0.46 0.61 14.13
C LYS A 440 0.40 1.87 14.13
N PHE A 441 0.20 2.69 13.09
CA PHE A 441 0.64 4.08 13.12
C PHE A 441 -0.36 4.88 13.93
N ALA A 442 0.07 5.43 15.04
CA ALA A 442 -0.70 6.31 15.90
C ALA A 442 -0.07 7.72 15.96
N ALA A 443 -0.81 8.68 16.48
CA ALA A 443 -0.26 10.00 16.71
C ALA A 443 -0.73 10.57 18.05
N ALA A 444 0.17 11.25 18.74
CA ALA A 444 -0.17 12.09 19.89
C ALA A 444 -0.24 13.54 19.42
N PHE A 445 -1.37 14.19 19.68
CA PHE A 445 -1.63 15.58 19.30
C PHE A 445 -1.52 16.48 20.52
N LYS A 446 -0.75 17.56 20.40
CA LYS A 446 -0.61 18.58 21.44
C LYS A 446 -0.81 19.96 20.84
N LEU A 447 -1.87 20.62 21.24
CA LEU A 447 -2.16 21.98 20.83
C LEU A 447 -1.15 22.95 21.46
N HIS A 448 -0.27 23.50 20.64
CA HIS A 448 0.80 24.41 21.06
C HIS A 448 0.26 25.85 21.18
N LYS A 449 -0.29 26.36 20.08
CA LYS A 449 -0.85 27.70 19.98
C LYS A 449 -2.28 27.62 19.47
N LEU A 450 -3.17 28.37 20.08
CA LEU A 450 -4.52 28.66 19.59
C LEU A 450 -4.82 30.12 19.88
N ALA A 451 -4.88 30.93 18.86
CA ALA A 451 -5.27 32.32 18.92
C ALA A 451 -6.63 32.50 18.23
N VAL A 452 -7.60 32.99 18.94
CA VAL A 452 -8.94 33.26 18.38
C VAL A 452 -9.18 34.76 18.40
N SER A 453 -9.57 35.32 17.27
CA SER A 453 -9.85 36.74 17.09
C SER A 453 -11.19 36.97 16.39
N LEU A 454 -11.86 38.07 16.68
CA LEU A 454 -13.09 38.46 16.02
C LEU A 454 -12.76 38.95 14.59
N HIS A 455 -13.38 38.34 13.59
CA HIS A 455 -13.28 38.80 12.19
C HIS A 455 -14.47 39.69 11.80
N ARG A 456 -15.69 39.29 12.17
CA ARG A 456 -16.92 40.02 11.90
C ARG A 456 -18.00 39.69 12.92
N SER A 457 -18.72 40.71 13.38
CA SER A 457 -19.91 40.55 14.22
C SER A 457 -21.13 41.17 13.55
N ALA A 458 -22.27 40.48 13.60
CA ALA A 458 -23.57 40.97 13.24
C ALA A 458 -24.35 41.55 14.46
N ILE A 459 -23.77 41.42 15.65
CA ILE A 459 -24.30 41.94 16.92
C ILE A 459 -23.34 43.00 17.47
N GLY A 460 -23.90 44.11 17.99
CA GLY A 460 -23.10 45.17 18.58
C GLY A 460 -22.54 44.76 19.94
N GLY A 461 -21.44 45.42 20.34
CA GLY A 461 -20.87 45.28 21.69
C GLY A 461 -19.99 44.05 21.93
N VAL A 462 -19.76 43.21 20.94
CA VAL A 462 -18.84 42.06 21.02
C VAL A 462 -17.43 42.54 20.75
N GLY A 463 -16.54 42.39 21.72
CA GLY A 463 -15.11 42.70 21.58
C GLY A 463 -14.25 41.52 21.17
N SER A 464 -13.03 41.81 20.73
CA SER A 464 -12.04 40.77 20.43
C SER A 464 -11.65 39.97 21.67
N ASP A 465 -11.67 40.62 22.85
CA ASP A 465 -11.35 40.00 24.14
C ASP A 465 -12.37 38.93 24.54
N ASP A 466 -13.66 39.16 24.24
CA ASP A 466 -14.73 38.18 24.52
C ASP A 466 -14.49 36.89 23.72
N ILE A 467 -14.07 37.04 22.49
CA ILE A 467 -13.80 35.91 21.58
C ILE A 467 -12.51 35.19 21.95
N SER A 468 -11.48 35.91 22.39
CA SER A 468 -10.19 35.32 22.78
C SER A 468 -10.31 34.35 23.96
N GLN A 469 -11.31 34.56 24.86
CA GLN A 469 -11.61 33.67 25.99
C GLN A 469 -12.09 32.26 25.55
N LEU A 470 -12.50 32.09 24.30
CA LEU A 470 -12.86 30.77 23.75
C LEU A 470 -11.63 29.87 23.53
N ALA A 471 -10.44 30.43 23.32
CA ALA A 471 -9.22 29.69 23.06
C ALA A 471 -8.80 28.73 24.19
N PRO A 472 -8.73 29.14 25.47
CA PRO A 472 -8.43 28.23 26.58
C PRO A 472 -9.41 27.07 26.69
N LEU A 473 -10.71 27.35 26.47
CA LEU A 473 -11.74 26.30 26.50
C LEU A 473 -11.56 25.30 25.38
N ALA A 474 -11.40 25.76 24.15
CA ALA A 474 -11.15 24.90 23.01
C ALA A 474 -9.89 24.04 23.22
N LYS A 475 -8.82 24.62 23.76
CA LYS A 475 -7.59 23.90 24.10
C LYS A 475 -7.83 22.78 25.11
N THR A 476 -8.62 23.06 26.15
CA THR A 476 -8.91 22.10 27.22
C THR A 476 -9.83 20.97 26.77
N PHE A 477 -10.80 21.23 25.89
CA PHE A 477 -11.82 20.26 25.50
C PHE A 477 -11.51 19.54 24.19
N LEU A 478 -11.05 20.24 23.15
CA LEU A 478 -10.83 19.64 21.83
C LEU A 478 -9.50 18.89 21.75
N GLY A 479 -8.43 19.44 22.33
CA GLY A 479 -7.10 18.85 22.25
C GLY A 479 -7.05 17.39 22.71
N PRO A 480 -7.53 17.04 23.91
CA PRO A 480 -7.54 15.67 24.40
C PRO A 480 -8.40 14.72 23.55
N GLN A 481 -9.54 15.19 22.99
CA GLN A 481 -10.42 14.38 22.16
C GLN A 481 -9.78 14.06 20.81
N ILE A 482 -9.13 15.04 20.19
CA ILE A 482 -8.37 14.84 18.95
C ILE A 482 -7.21 13.88 19.21
N SER A 483 -6.45 14.07 20.30
CA SER A 483 -5.36 13.19 20.68
C SER A 483 -5.84 11.75 20.91
N LYS A 484 -6.98 11.57 21.59
CA LYS A 484 -7.60 10.25 21.80
C LYS A 484 -7.95 9.57 20.46
N ALA A 485 -8.54 10.31 19.53
CA ALA A 485 -8.90 9.80 18.21
C ALA A 485 -7.67 9.38 17.39
N LEU A 486 -6.62 10.20 17.38
CA LEU A 486 -5.38 9.93 16.65
C LEU A 486 -4.56 8.77 17.23
N ARG A 487 -4.65 8.53 18.55
CA ARG A 487 -4.02 7.37 19.20
C ARG A 487 -4.64 6.03 18.82
N GLN A 488 -5.88 6.01 18.33
CA GLN A 488 -6.48 4.77 17.84
C GLN A 488 -5.71 4.20 16.63
N GLY A 489 -5.01 5.07 15.89
CA GLY A 489 -4.04 4.71 14.88
C GLY A 489 -4.65 4.13 13.60
N VAL A 490 -3.80 3.95 12.61
CA VAL A 490 -4.11 3.29 11.33
C VAL A 490 -3.24 2.03 11.24
N PRO A 491 -3.80 0.87 10.86
CA PRO A 491 -3.02 -0.34 10.72
C PRO A 491 -1.89 -0.16 9.71
N PHE A 492 -0.78 -0.86 9.93
CA PHE A 492 0.33 -0.86 8.98
C PHE A 492 -0.12 -1.38 7.61
N PRO A 493 0.43 -0.86 6.51
CA PRO A 493 0.22 -1.45 5.20
C PRO A 493 0.71 -2.90 5.20
N LEU A 494 0.04 -3.76 4.40
CA LEU A 494 0.44 -5.17 4.20
C LEU A 494 0.29 -6.09 5.45
N GLN A 495 -0.45 -5.71 6.48
CA GLN A 495 -0.65 -6.56 7.68
C GLN A 495 -1.14 -7.97 7.38
N ASP A 496 -1.91 -8.16 6.31
CA ASP A 496 -2.37 -9.49 5.88
C ASP A 496 -1.24 -10.38 5.35
N SER A 497 -0.09 -9.81 5.02
CA SER A 497 1.05 -10.50 4.39
C SER A 497 2.33 -10.41 5.20
N LEU A 498 2.47 -9.36 6.01
CA LEU A 498 3.67 -9.06 6.80
C LEU A 498 3.28 -8.74 8.25
N GLU A 499 3.88 -9.44 9.19
CA GLU A 499 3.88 -9.07 10.60
C GLU A 499 5.16 -8.31 10.92
N PHE A 500 5.06 -7.05 11.32
CA PHE A 500 6.22 -6.23 11.69
C PHE A 500 6.73 -6.60 13.07
N ILE A 501 8.05 -6.73 13.20
CA ILE A 501 8.72 -7.13 14.43
C ILE A 501 9.60 -5.99 14.91
N ASN A 502 9.34 -5.51 16.13
CA ASN A 502 10.07 -4.41 16.76
C ASN A 502 10.21 -3.18 15.83
N PRO A 503 9.09 -2.65 15.29
CA PRO A 503 9.14 -1.47 14.43
C PRO A 503 9.62 -0.25 15.22
N GLN A 504 10.53 0.51 14.63
CA GLN A 504 11.07 1.75 15.17
C GLN A 504 10.76 2.89 14.21
N LEU A 505 10.07 3.91 14.72
CA LEU A 505 9.71 5.11 13.95
C LEU A 505 10.63 6.25 14.36
N THR A 506 11.27 6.85 13.37
CA THR A 506 12.13 8.02 13.55
C THR A 506 11.63 9.15 12.66
N ILE A 507 11.53 10.35 13.21
CA ILE A 507 11.16 11.55 12.46
C ILE A 507 12.44 12.32 12.14
N HIS A 508 12.66 12.52 10.84
CA HIS A 508 13.75 13.32 10.28
C HIS A 508 13.20 14.62 9.70
N ASP A 509 14.08 15.54 9.33
CA ASP A 509 13.68 16.75 8.63
C ASP A 509 13.09 16.43 7.26
N GLY A 510 11.79 16.71 7.09
CA GLY A 510 11.04 16.51 5.86
C GLY A 510 10.55 15.07 5.60
N PHE A 511 10.86 14.08 6.44
CA PHE A 511 10.38 12.72 6.25
C PHE A 511 10.36 11.89 7.54
N VAL A 512 9.61 10.80 7.51
CA VAL A 512 9.59 9.76 8.55
C VAL A 512 10.25 8.50 8.05
N GLU A 513 10.91 7.77 8.93
CA GLU A 513 11.51 6.47 8.71
C GLU A 513 10.89 5.44 9.65
N LEU A 514 10.42 4.33 9.11
CA LEU A 514 10.05 3.14 9.87
C LEU A 514 11.04 2.02 9.54
N ALA A 515 11.85 1.66 10.52
CA ALA A 515 12.80 0.55 10.43
C ALA A 515 12.26 -0.67 11.19
N THR A 516 12.18 -1.83 10.54
CA THR A 516 11.58 -3.02 11.16
C THR A 516 12.18 -4.32 10.62
N ASP A 517 12.16 -5.35 11.45
CA ASP A 517 12.19 -6.73 10.97
C ASP A 517 10.76 -7.19 10.68
N PHE A 518 10.58 -8.28 9.94
CA PHE A 518 9.25 -8.78 9.62
C PHE A 518 9.20 -10.29 9.54
N ARG A 519 7.98 -10.83 9.70
CA ARG A 519 7.64 -12.22 9.45
C ARG A 519 6.62 -12.28 8.31
N LEU A 520 6.83 -13.18 7.36
CA LEU A 520 5.92 -13.39 6.23
C LEU A 520 4.72 -14.26 6.66
N GLY A 521 3.54 -13.92 6.20
CA GLY A 521 2.33 -14.73 6.32
C GLY A 521 2.39 -15.96 5.41
N GLU A 522 2.99 -17.06 5.91
CA GLU A 522 3.24 -18.29 5.12
C GLU A 522 1.95 -18.83 4.46
N THR A 523 0.81 -18.78 5.13
CA THR A 523 -0.47 -19.29 4.61
C THR A 523 -0.90 -18.58 3.34
N LYS A 524 -0.82 -17.24 3.33
CA LYS A 524 -1.19 -16.43 2.17
C LYS A 524 -0.19 -16.63 1.03
N LEU A 525 1.11 -16.59 1.34
CA LEU A 525 2.17 -16.82 0.36
C LEU A 525 2.05 -18.21 -0.28
N ARG A 526 1.75 -19.23 0.51
CA ARG A 526 1.51 -20.61 0.04
C ARG A 526 0.31 -20.67 -0.93
N LYS A 527 -0.78 -19.97 -0.63
CA LYS A 527 -1.95 -19.89 -1.50
C LYS A 527 -1.59 -19.22 -2.83
N GLU A 528 -0.85 -18.13 -2.80
CA GLU A 528 -0.40 -17.41 -4.00
C GLU A 528 0.55 -18.28 -4.85
N VAL A 529 1.50 -18.97 -4.21
CA VAL A 529 2.39 -19.93 -4.89
C VAL A 529 1.59 -21.06 -5.54
N LYS A 530 0.62 -21.67 -4.84
CA LYS A 530 -0.26 -22.70 -5.39
C LYS A 530 -1.03 -22.20 -6.62
N GLN A 531 -1.62 -21.02 -6.53
CA GLN A 531 -2.36 -20.42 -7.65
C GLN A 531 -1.45 -20.16 -8.85
N ALA A 532 -0.27 -19.62 -8.58
CA ALA A 532 0.70 -19.28 -9.62
C ALA A 532 1.24 -20.51 -10.34
N PHE A 533 1.45 -21.64 -9.65
CA PHE A 533 1.84 -22.91 -10.29
C PHE A 533 0.67 -23.66 -10.97
N GLY A 534 -0.54 -23.07 -11.04
CA GLY A 534 -1.71 -23.75 -11.58
C GLY A 534 -2.16 -24.95 -10.75
N LEU A 535 -1.73 -25.01 -9.48
CA LEU A 535 -1.97 -26.11 -8.55
C LEU A 535 -3.36 -26.04 -7.90
N ASN A 536 -4.36 -25.54 -8.60
CA ASN A 536 -5.75 -25.49 -8.14
C ASN A 536 -6.42 -26.88 -7.98
N PHE A 537 -5.67 -27.95 -8.17
CA PHE A 537 -6.17 -29.33 -8.09
C PHE A 537 -6.01 -29.99 -6.71
N PHE A 538 -5.61 -29.24 -5.71
CA PHE A 538 -5.62 -29.79 -4.36
C PHE A 538 -6.95 -29.45 -3.67
N SER A 539 -7.87 -30.42 -3.67
CA SER A 539 -8.96 -30.44 -2.70
C SER A 539 -8.39 -30.29 -1.28
N ASP A 540 -8.88 -29.30 -0.54
CA ASP A 540 -8.74 -29.23 0.91
C ASP A 540 -9.48 -30.44 1.53
N GLU A 541 -8.89 -31.61 1.50
CA GLU A 541 -9.20 -32.69 2.42
C GLU A 541 -8.17 -32.61 3.55
N SER A 542 -8.51 -31.79 4.56
CA SER A 542 -7.94 -31.93 5.89
C SER A 542 -8.60 -33.13 6.57
N PRO A 543 -7.83 -33.96 7.31
CA PRO A 543 -8.39 -34.99 8.17
C PRO A 543 -9.14 -34.39 9.37
#